data_c54be69cf5161153fff32dca6d64a7cf
#
_entry.id   c54be69cf5161153fff32dca6d64a7cf
#
_cell.length_a   1.000
_cell.length_b   1.000
_cell.length_c   1.000
_cell.angle_alpha   90.00
_cell.angle_beta   90.00
_cell.angle_gamma   90.00
#
_symmetry.space_group_name_H-M   'P 1'
#
loop_
_entity.id
_entity.type
_entity.pdbx_description
1 polymer ?
#
loop_
_entity_poly.entity_id
_entity_poly.type
_entity_poly.pdbx_seq_one_letter_code
_entity_poly.pdbx_strand_id
1 'polypeptide(L)'
;MKKIRNFCIIAHIDHGKSTLADRLLEFTGAVTEREAEAQLLDSMDLEKERGITIKSHAIQMEYTYKGEDYILNLIDTPGHVDFSYEVSRSIAACEGALLIVDAAQGIQAQTISNLYLALEHDLEIIPVLNKIDLPSAEPEVVKDQIIDLIDCEDEDIIPASAKTGVGIEEILAAIVERVPQPKGDPEAPLQAMIFDSVYNTFRGIEAYFKIINGEIKKGQKVKFMATGMEYHADEIGALRFKQFPKKTMQAGEVGYIISGIKDAREVKVGDTITTADNPATEAVKGFEEVKPMVFAGIYPVDTEDFEELRASMERLQLNDASLTYAAESSAALGFGFRCGFLGMLHMEIVQERLEREFNMTVITTVPNVSYFAYTRAGKKLEIHNPSDYPDPSILESVEEPYIRAQIITKADFIGSVMTLCISKRGELTNQVYLTTDRVELTFEIPLGEIVFDFYDKLKSVSKGYASFDYYPIEYRASVLAKLDILLNGDPVDALSALVHKDNSYALGKKLCAKLKELIPRQQFDIAIQSAIGSKIIARETVKALRKDVTAKCYGGDISRKRKLLEKQKKGKKRMRQVGNVEIPQNAFMAVLKLDD
;
A
#
# COMPACT_ATOMS: atom_id res chain seq x y z
N MET A 1 -33.25 -13.73 -0.36
CA MET A 1 -32.59 -12.57 0.29
C MET A 1 -32.72 -12.51 1.80
N LYS A 2 -33.89 -12.81 2.39
CA LYS A 2 -34.11 -12.70 3.85
C LYS A 2 -33.09 -13.41 4.74
N LYS A 3 -32.37 -14.39 4.21
CA LYS A 3 -31.40 -15.20 4.96
C LYS A 3 -29.93 -14.93 4.57
N ILE A 4 -29.65 -13.89 3.78
CA ILE A 4 -28.30 -13.51 3.40
C ILE A 4 -27.84 -12.34 4.29
N ARG A 5 -26.58 -12.41 4.76
CA ARG A 5 -25.90 -11.34 5.48
C ARG A 5 -24.52 -11.15 4.87
N ASN A 6 -24.27 -9.99 4.30
CA ASN A 6 -22.95 -9.63 3.77
C ASN A 6 -22.30 -8.64 4.75
N PHE A 7 -21.14 -8.99 5.27
CA PHE A 7 -20.46 -8.20 6.27
C PHE A 7 -18.96 -8.23 6.06
N CYS A 8 -18.29 -7.20 6.53
CA CYS A 8 -16.84 -7.11 6.56
C CYS A 8 -16.33 -6.98 8.00
N ILE A 9 -15.03 -7.10 8.16
CA ILE A 9 -14.34 -6.87 9.44
C ILE A 9 -13.43 -5.66 9.26
N ILE A 10 -13.65 -4.62 10.04
CA ILE A 10 -12.82 -3.43 10.11
C ILE A 10 -12.07 -3.40 11.43
N ALA A 11 -10.77 -3.20 11.37
CA ALA A 11 -9.89 -3.24 12.54
C ALA A 11 -8.59 -2.48 12.26
N HIS A 12 -7.93 -2.04 13.32
CA HIS A 12 -6.54 -1.64 13.25
C HIS A 12 -5.62 -2.86 13.10
N ILE A 13 -4.41 -2.66 12.60
CA ILE A 13 -3.37 -3.70 12.52
C ILE A 13 -3.16 -4.30 13.92
N ASP A 14 -2.98 -5.61 14.00
CA ASP A 14 -2.79 -6.39 15.24
C ASP A 14 -3.99 -6.41 16.22
N HIS A 15 -5.16 -5.86 15.90
CA HIS A 15 -6.36 -5.98 16.74
C HIS A 15 -7.00 -7.37 16.70
N GLY A 16 -6.49 -8.28 15.85
CA GLY A 16 -6.93 -9.68 15.79
C GLY A 16 -7.98 -9.98 14.73
N LYS A 17 -8.03 -9.19 13.65
CA LYS A 17 -8.95 -9.35 12.51
C LYS A 17 -8.90 -10.76 11.91
N SER A 18 -7.72 -11.20 11.42
CA SER A 18 -7.56 -12.52 10.77
C SER A 18 -7.84 -13.66 11.75
N THR A 19 -7.45 -13.52 13.03
CA THR A 19 -7.75 -14.53 14.06
C THR A 19 -9.26 -14.64 14.31
N LEU A 20 -10.00 -13.53 14.31
CA LEU A 20 -11.46 -13.58 14.46
C LEU A 20 -12.12 -14.19 13.23
N ALA A 21 -11.67 -13.84 12.04
CA ALA A 21 -12.15 -14.44 10.79
C ALA A 21 -11.97 -15.97 10.80
N ASP A 22 -10.79 -16.47 11.17
CA ASP A 22 -10.52 -17.90 11.32
C ASP A 22 -11.50 -18.58 12.29
N ARG A 23 -11.79 -17.96 13.45
CA ARG A 23 -12.75 -18.50 14.42
C ARG A 23 -14.18 -18.53 13.90
N LEU A 24 -14.61 -17.51 13.16
CA LEU A 24 -15.93 -17.52 12.53
C LEU A 24 -16.04 -18.66 11.51
N LEU A 25 -14.99 -18.93 10.72
CA LEU A 25 -14.94 -20.03 9.75
C LEU A 25 -14.95 -21.41 10.42
N GLU A 26 -14.19 -21.59 11.50
CA GLU A 26 -14.17 -22.82 12.28
C GLU A 26 -15.54 -23.09 12.94
N PHE A 27 -16.12 -22.09 13.61
CA PHE A 27 -17.38 -22.23 14.33
C PHE A 27 -18.56 -22.55 13.41
N THR A 28 -18.58 -21.96 12.21
CA THR A 28 -19.61 -22.25 11.20
C THR A 28 -19.37 -23.55 10.44
N GLY A 29 -18.22 -24.22 10.67
CA GLY A 29 -17.86 -25.44 9.94
C GLY A 29 -17.53 -25.23 8.47
N ALA A 30 -17.29 -23.97 8.07
CA ALA A 30 -16.86 -23.63 6.70
C ALA A 30 -15.50 -24.22 6.35
N VAL A 31 -14.69 -24.49 7.39
CA VAL A 31 -13.37 -25.13 7.32
C VAL A 31 -13.33 -26.30 8.31
N THR A 32 -12.76 -27.43 7.88
CA THR A 32 -12.60 -28.60 8.75
C THR A 32 -11.37 -28.45 9.64
N GLU A 33 -11.35 -29.12 10.81
CA GLU A 33 -10.21 -29.12 11.73
C GLU A 33 -8.86 -29.52 11.07
N ARG A 34 -8.89 -30.26 9.97
CA ARG A 34 -7.69 -30.68 9.23
C ARG A 34 -7.21 -29.63 8.23
N GLU A 35 -8.08 -28.71 7.84
CA GLU A 35 -7.80 -27.60 6.93
C GLU A 35 -7.55 -26.29 7.70
N ALA A 36 -7.79 -26.30 9.01
CA ALA A 36 -7.57 -25.15 9.88
C ALA A 36 -6.07 -24.87 10.05
N GLU A 37 -5.59 -23.85 9.37
CA GLU A 37 -4.28 -23.23 9.56
C GLU A 37 -4.48 -21.84 10.14
N ALA A 38 -3.50 -21.31 10.85
CA ALA A 38 -3.55 -19.93 11.32
C ALA A 38 -3.51 -18.96 10.13
N GLN A 39 -4.32 -17.91 10.17
CA GLN A 39 -4.45 -16.89 9.11
C GLN A 39 -4.84 -17.53 7.77
N LEU A 40 -5.92 -18.31 7.81
CA LEU A 40 -6.39 -19.08 6.68
C LEU A 40 -6.79 -18.22 5.46
N LEU A 41 -7.33 -17.02 5.70
CA LEU A 41 -7.72 -16.08 4.65
C LEU A 41 -6.50 -15.33 4.06
N ASP A 42 -5.41 -15.23 4.82
CA ASP A 42 -4.17 -14.64 4.32
C ASP A 42 -3.47 -15.65 3.39
N SER A 43 -3.77 -15.56 2.09
CA SER A 43 -3.35 -16.55 1.08
C SER A 43 -1.90 -16.41 0.64
N MET A 44 -1.29 -15.26 0.88
CA MET A 44 0.11 -14.99 0.54
C MET A 44 1.03 -15.25 1.73
N ASP A 45 2.19 -15.86 1.48
CA ASP A 45 3.23 -16.00 2.52
C ASP A 45 3.63 -14.64 3.10
N LEU A 46 3.60 -13.60 2.27
CA LEU A 46 3.90 -12.23 2.65
C LEU A 46 2.89 -11.64 3.64
N GLU A 47 1.59 -11.96 3.49
CA GLU A 47 0.54 -11.57 4.44
C GLU A 47 0.79 -12.19 5.81
N LYS A 48 1.09 -13.50 5.83
CA LYS A 48 1.38 -14.25 7.06
C LYS A 48 2.65 -13.76 7.77
N GLU A 49 3.71 -13.47 7.02
CA GLU A 49 4.98 -12.97 7.57
C GLU A 49 4.85 -11.56 8.16
N ARG A 50 4.10 -10.68 7.49
CA ARG A 50 3.91 -9.28 7.92
C ARG A 50 2.75 -9.10 8.90
N GLY A 51 1.88 -10.10 9.05
CA GLY A 51 0.67 -10.04 9.88
C GLY A 51 -0.37 -9.04 9.38
N ILE A 52 -0.40 -8.77 8.08
CA ILE A 52 -1.34 -7.84 7.44
C ILE A 52 -2.05 -8.50 6.26
N THR A 53 -3.34 -8.27 6.14
CA THR A 53 -4.08 -8.62 4.93
C THR A 53 -3.77 -7.61 3.84
N ILE A 54 -3.30 -8.07 2.69
CA ILE A 54 -2.97 -7.26 1.52
C ILE A 54 -4.13 -7.28 0.55
N LYS A 55 -4.72 -8.47 0.32
CA LYS A 55 -5.79 -8.69 -0.65
C LYS A 55 -7.10 -9.05 0.05
N SER A 56 -8.18 -8.45 -0.42
CA SER A 56 -9.51 -8.79 0.07
C SER A 56 -9.89 -10.22 -0.31
N HIS A 57 -10.49 -10.94 0.65
CA HIS A 57 -11.01 -12.28 0.42
C HIS A 57 -12.48 -12.33 0.79
N ALA A 58 -13.29 -12.93 -0.08
CA ALA A 58 -14.70 -13.16 0.21
C ALA A 58 -14.94 -14.66 0.45
N ILE A 59 -15.63 -15.00 1.51
CA ILE A 59 -15.96 -16.39 1.83
C ILE A 59 -17.39 -16.52 2.33
N GLN A 60 -18.10 -17.51 1.78
CA GLN A 60 -19.46 -17.86 2.16
C GLN A 60 -19.47 -18.93 3.24
N MET A 61 -20.18 -18.66 4.33
CA MET A 61 -20.46 -19.56 5.45
C MET A 61 -21.95 -19.89 5.50
N GLU A 62 -22.30 -21.07 5.98
CA GLU A 62 -23.66 -21.46 6.33
C GLU A 62 -23.78 -21.51 7.86
N TYR A 63 -24.80 -20.88 8.41
CA TYR A 63 -25.02 -20.83 9.85
C TYR A 63 -26.50 -21.01 10.19
N THR A 64 -26.78 -21.96 11.10
CA THR A 64 -28.14 -22.19 11.57
C THR A 64 -28.38 -21.43 12.87
N TYR A 65 -29.31 -20.48 12.87
CA TYR A 65 -29.68 -19.68 14.03
C TYR A 65 -31.18 -19.79 14.33
N LYS A 66 -31.53 -20.15 15.58
CA LYS A 66 -32.92 -20.37 16.02
C LYS A 66 -33.73 -21.29 15.10
N GLY A 67 -33.06 -22.30 14.51
CA GLY A 67 -33.70 -23.28 13.61
C GLY A 67 -33.92 -22.80 12.18
N GLU A 68 -33.34 -21.68 11.80
CA GLU A 68 -33.34 -21.16 10.43
C GLU A 68 -31.90 -21.11 9.88
N ASP A 69 -31.73 -21.48 8.58
CA ASP A 69 -30.42 -21.46 7.92
C ASP A 69 -30.16 -20.11 7.27
N TYR A 70 -29.00 -19.55 7.54
CA TYR A 70 -28.52 -18.28 7.01
C TYR A 70 -27.25 -18.49 6.18
N ILE A 71 -27.09 -17.64 5.17
CA ILE A 71 -25.89 -17.52 4.35
C ILE A 71 -25.16 -16.24 4.83
N LEU A 72 -23.98 -16.43 5.36
CA LEU A 72 -23.12 -15.34 5.82
C LEU A 72 -21.96 -15.18 4.84
N ASN A 73 -21.85 -14.04 4.19
CA ASN A 73 -20.71 -13.72 3.33
C ASN A 73 -19.79 -12.76 4.07
N LEU A 74 -18.65 -13.27 4.50
CA LEU A 74 -17.57 -12.46 5.04
C LEU A 74 -16.72 -11.94 3.88
N ILE A 75 -16.54 -10.63 3.82
CA ILE A 75 -15.60 -9.97 2.92
C ILE A 75 -14.48 -9.40 3.79
N ASP A 76 -13.34 -10.11 3.80
CA ASP A 76 -12.18 -9.69 4.57
C ASP A 76 -11.51 -8.47 3.93
N THR A 77 -11.14 -7.47 4.73
CA THR A 77 -10.60 -6.19 4.26
C THR A 77 -9.17 -6.00 4.71
N PRO A 78 -8.28 -5.40 3.91
CA PRO A 78 -7.01 -4.91 4.41
C PRO A 78 -7.17 -3.95 5.58
N GLY A 79 -6.19 -3.89 6.48
CA GLY A 79 -6.23 -2.98 7.64
C GLY A 79 -5.35 -1.73 7.48
N HIS A 80 -4.52 -1.64 6.43
CA HIS A 80 -3.52 -0.59 6.29
C HIS A 80 -4.00 0.55 5.38
N VAL A 81 -3.59 1.79 5.70
CA VAL A 81 -3.98 3.01 4.96
C VAL A 81 -3.67 2.96 3.46
N ASP A 82 -2.54 2.37 3.07
CA ASP A 82 -2.16 2.23 1.66
C ASP A 82 -3.19 1.41 0.86
N PHE A 83 -4.01 0.60 1.53
CA PHE A 83 -5.06 -0.23 0.94
C PHE A 83 -6.48 0.29 1.21
N SER A 84 -6.62 1.56 1.57
CA SER A 84 -7.94 2.18 1.84
C SER A 84 -8.91 2.03 0.68
N TYR A 85 -8.40 1.92 -0.54
CA TYR A 85 -9.20 1.68 -1.74
C TYR A 85 -9.79 0.25 -1.79
N GLU A 86 -9.01 -0.77 -1.47
CA GLU A 86 -9.48 -2.15 -1.34
C GLU A 86 -10.50 -2.25 -0.19
N VAL A 87 -10.27 -1.53 0.90
CA VAL A 87 -11.21 -1.42 2.03
C VAL A 87 -12.53 -0.83 1.57
N SER A 88 -12.52 0.30 0.87
CA SER A 88 -13.74 0.96 0.35
C SER A 88 -14.56 0.05 -0.56
N ARG A 89 -13.90 -0.71 -1.46
CA ARG A 89 -14.58 -1.68 -2.34
C ARG A 89 -15.26 -2.81 -1.56
N SER A 90 -14.56 -3.36 -0.61
CA SER A 90 -15.05 -4.45 0.22
C SER A 90 -16.23 -3.99 1.08
N ILE A 91 -16.14 -2.80 1.66
CA ILE A 91 -17.20 -2.15 2.43
C ILE A 91 -18.44 -1.94 1.56
N ALA A 92 -18.31 -1.43 0.34
CA ALA A 92 -19.43 -1.21 -0.57
C ALA A 92 -20.17 -2.51 -0.98
N ALA A 93 -19.52 -3.66 -0.84
CA ALA A 93 -20.15 -4.95 -1.07
C ALA A 93 -20.91 -5.51 0.17
N CYS A 94 -20.89 -4.81 1.31
CA CYS A 94 -21.47 -5.26 2.57
C CYS A 94 -22.72 -4.46 2.96
N GLU A 95 -23.49 -5.01 3.90
CA GLU A 95 -24.57 -4.34 4.61
C GLU A 95 -24.26 -4.12 6.10
N GLY A 96 -23.19 -4.74 6.61
CA GLY A 96 -22.73 -4.56 8.00
C GLY A 96 -21.23 -4.69 8.15
N ALA A 97 -20.69 -4.19 9.25
CA ALA A 97 -19.28 -4.27 9.58
C ALA A 97 -19.08 -4.64 11.06
N LEU A 98 -18.19 -5.58 11.33
CA LEU A 98 -17.68 -5.83 12.67
C LEU A 98 -16.53 -4.85 12.94
N LEU A 99 -16.73 -3.95 13.91
CA LEU A 99 -15.71 -3.02 14.37
C LEU A 99 -14.92 -3.66 15.51
N ILE A 100 -13.71 -4.14 15.24
CA ILE A 100 -12.87 -4.80 16.24
C ILE A 100 -11.95 -3.78 16.92
N VAL A 101 -12.05 -3.73 18.24
CA VAL A 101 -11.17 -2.92 19.10
C VAL A 101 -10.44 -3.83 20.08
N ASP A 102 -9.13 -3.68 20.19
CA ASP A 102 -8.29 -4.43 21.15
C ASP A 102 -8.50 -3.87 22.57
N ALA A 103 -8.88 -4.71 23.52
CA ALA A 103 -9.16 -4.34 24.91
C ALA A 103 -7.93 -3.78 25.66
N ALA A 104 -6.71 -4.00 25.16
CA ALA A 104 -5.48 -3.50 25.75
C ALA A 104 -4.97 -2.22 25.04
N GLN A 105 -5.25 -2.07 23.73
CA GLN A 105 -4.76 -0.94 22.95
C GLN A 105 -5.81 0.17 22.78
N GLY A 106 -7.10 -0.16 22.84
CA GLY A 106 -8.21 0.77 22.61
C GLY A 106 -8.29 1.27 21.16
N ILE A 107 -8.98 2.38 20.95
CA ILE A 107 -9.19 2.96 19.62
C ILE A 107 -7.88 3.49 19.04
N GLN A 108 -7.66 3.24 17.75
CA GLN A 108 -6.49 3.65 16.99
C GLN A 108 -6.92 4.44 15.72
N ALA A 109 -5.98 5.15 15.07
CA ALA A 109 -6.30 6.01 13.93
C ALA A 109 -7.03 5.26 12.79
N GLN A 110 -6.57 4.07 12.40
CA GLN A 110 -7.23 3.26 11.37
C GLN A 110 -8.62 2.75 11.78
N THR A 111 -8.87 2.57 13.08
CA THR A 111 -10.22 2.24 13.58
C THR A 111 -11.21 3.34 13.21
N ILE A 112 -10.81 4.60 13.41
CA ILE A 112 -11.63 5.78 13.13
C ILE A 112 -11.84 5.93 11.62
N SER A 113 -10.77 5.89 10.82
CA SER A 113 -10.87 6.07 9.37
C SER A 113 -11.73 5.00 8.70
N ASN A 114 -11.54 3.72 9.07
CA ASN A 114 -12.34 2.63 8.54
C ASN A 114 -13.79 2.70 8.99
N LEU A 115 -14.05 3.18 10.21
CA LEU A 115 -15.40 3.42 10.70
C LEU A 115 -16.13 4.48 9.86
N TYR A 116 -15.46 5.61 9.58
CA TYR A 116 -16.07 6.65 8.74
C TYR A 116 -16.37 6.14 7.33
N LEU A 117 -15.48 5.36 6.72
CA LEU A 117 -15.76 4.71 5.44
C LEU A 117 -16.98 3.78 5.50
N ALA A 118 -17.15 3.03 6.59
CA ALA A 118 -18.31 2.17 6.77
C ALA A 118 -19.61 2.97 6.95
N LEU A 119 -19.56 4.09 7.68
CA LEU A 119 -20.70 4.99 7.86
C LEU A 119 -21.10 5.73 6.57
N GLU A 120 -20.14 6.12 5.73
CA GLU A 120 -20.41 6.70 4.41
C GLU A 120 -21.19 5.74 3.48
N HIS A 121 -21.05 4.43 3.70
CA HIS A 121 -21.78 3.39 2.98
C HIS A 121 -23.04 2.89 3.71
N ASP A 122 -23.50 3.57 4.77
CA ASP A 122 -24.68 3.20 5.55
C ASP A 122 -24.63 1.77 6.12
N LEU A 123 -23.45 1.28 6.51
CA LEU A 123 -23.31 -0.05 7.10
C LEU A 123 -23.78 -0.08 8.56
N GLU A 124 -24.45 -1.17 8.95
CA GLU A 124 -24.69 -1.48 10.35
C GLU A 124 -23.39 -1.84 11.05
N ILE A 125 -23.04 -1.12 12.12
CA ILE A 125 -21.80 -1.32 12.87
C ILE A 125 -22.07 -2.18 14.10
N ILE A 126 -21.34 -3.29 14.21
CA ILE A 126 -21.36 -4.19 15.37
C ILE A 126 -20.02 -4.07 16.09
N PRO A 127 -19.93 -3.40 17.24
CA PRO A 127 -18.70 -3.25 17.99
C PRO A 127 -18.33 -4.55 18.71
N VAL A 128 -17.05 -4.96 18.56
CA VAL A 128 -16.48 -6.15 19.18
C VAL A 128 -15.23 -5.75 19.97
N LEU A 129 -15.27 -5.94 21.27
CA LEU A 129 -14.13 -5.72 22.15
C LEU A 129 -13.32 -7.01 22.25
N ASN A 130 -12.23 -7.09 21.48
CA ASN A 130 -11.41 -8.29 21.35
C ASN A 130 -10.25 -8.33 22.34
N LYS A 131 -9.68 -9.54 22.52
CA LYS A 131 -8.51 -9.82 23.39
C LYS A 131 -8.77 -9.55 24.88
N ILE A 132 -9.98 -9.77 25.35
CA ILE A 132 -10.33 -9.65 26.78
C ILE A 132 -9.58 -10.64 27.68
N ASP A 133 -8.92 -11.65 27.09
CA ASP A 133 -8.09 -12.66 27.76
C ASP A 133 -6.70 -12.13 28.16
N LEU A 134 -6.29 -10.97 27.67
CA LEU A 134 -4.98 -10.41 27.99
C LEU A 134 -4.93 -9.85 29.40
N PRO A 135 -3.82 -10.06 30.16
CA PRO A 135 -3.67 -9.47 31.50
C PRO A 135 -3.63 -7.92 31.50
N SER A 136 -3.30 -7.34 30.35
CA SER A 136 -3.26 -5.87 30.14
C SER A 136 -4.56 -5.30 29.59
N ALA A 137 -5.60 -6.13 29.45
CA ALA A 137 -6.89 -5.65 28.96
C ALA A 137 -7.56 -4.73 29.98
N GLU A 138 -8.10 -3.61 29.51
CA GLU A 138 -8.88 -2.64 30.29
C GLU A 138 -10.31 -2.50 29.68
N PRO A 139 -11.16 -3.55 29.77
CA PRO A 139 -12.42 -3.63 29.04
C PRO A 139 -13.34 -2.42 29.28
N GLU A 140 -13.50 -1.99 30.52
CA GLU A 140 -14.42 -0.88 30.86
C GLU A 140 -13.94 0.44 30.24
N VAL A 141 -12.64 0.71 30.29
CA VAL A 141 -12.07 1.95 29.69
C VAL A 141 -12.24 1.96 28.18
N VAL A 142 -12.05 0.80 27.52
CA VAL A 142 -12.16 0.71 26.07
C VAL A 142 -13.62 0.70 25.62
N LYS A 143 -14.54 0.15 26.41
CA LYS A 143 -16.00 0.27 26.17
C LYS A 143 -16.44 1.74 26.16
N ASP A 144 -16.01 2.51 27.16
CA ASP A 144 -16.33 3.94 27.21
C ASP A 144 -15.83 4.67 25.93
N GLN A 145 -14.64 4.32 25.43
CA GLN A 145 -14.12 4.88 24.17
C GLN A 145 -14.99 4.51 22.96
N ILE A 146 -15.48 3.26 22.90
CA ILE A 146 -16.36 2.80 21.81
C ILE A 146 -17.71 3.51 21.87
N ILE A 147 -18.29 3.64 23.07
CA ILE A 147 -19.56 4.36 23.28
C ILE A 147 -19.43 5.82 22.82
N ASP A 148 -18.36 6.50 23.23
CA ASP A 148 -18.09 7.89 22.83
C ASP A 148 -17.89 8.03 21.31
N LEU A 149 -17.34 7.00 20.64
CA LEU A 149 -17.03 7.04 19.21
C LEU A 149 -18.25 6.82 18.32
N ILE A 150 -19.13 5.86 18.67
CA ILE A 150 -20.25 5.43 17.80
C ILE A 150 -21.63 5.67 18.38
N ASP A 151 -21.72 6.29 19.57
CA ASP A 151 -22.99 6.60 20.28
C ASP A 151 -23.89 5.36 20.45
N CYS A 152 -23.30 4.26 21.00
CA CYS A 152 -24.00 2.99 21.26
C CYS A 152 -24.19 2.75 22.76
N GLU A 153 -25.03 1.76 23.12
CA GLU A 153 -25.18 1.33 24.50
C GLU A 153 -24.11 0.29 24.88
N ASP A 154 -23.79 0.15 26.18
CA ASP A 154 -22.81 -0.83 26.68
C ASP A 154 -23.17 -2.28 26.27
N GLU A 155 -24.46 -2.59 26.24
CA GLU A 155 -25.01 -3.90 25.87
C GLU A 155 -24.82 -4.25 24.38
N ASP A 156 -24.58 -3.24 23.54
CA ASP A 156 -24.30 -3.45 22.11
C ASP A 156 -22.88 -3.94 21.83
N ILE A 157 -21.96 -3.72 22.78
CA ILE A 157 -20.55 -4.08 22.64
C ILE A 157 -20.35 -5.54 23.04
N ILE A 158 -19.88 -6.36 22.11
CA ILE A 158 -19.66 -7.79 22.34
C ILE A 158 -18.25 -8.03 22.85
N PRO A 159 -18.06 -8.45 24.11
CA PRO A 159 -16.77 -8.84 24.62
C PRO A 159 -16.34 -10.19 24.03
N ALA A 160 -15.13 -10.26 23.47
CA ALA A 160 -14.65 -11.44 22.76
C ALA A 160 -13.16 -11.71 22.98
N SER A 161 -12.77 -12.95 22.77
CA SER A 161 -11.40 -13.37 22.58
C SER A 161 -11.34 -14.32 21.40
N ALA A 162 -10.89 -13.81 20.26
CA ALA A 162 -10.69 -14.63 19.06
C ALA A 162 -9.72 -15.80 19.35
N LYS A 163 -8.74 -15.61 20.22
CA LYS A 163 -7.76 -16.64 20.60
C LYS A 163 -8.40 -17.79 21.36
N THR A 164 -9.30 -17.51 22.31
CA THR A 164 -9.89 -18.54 23.18
C THR A 164 -11.26 -19.01 22.70
N GLY A 165 -11.89 -18.31 21.72
CA GLY A 165 -13.22 -18.61 21.20
C GLY A 165 -14.37 -18.03 21.99
N VAL A 166 -14.11 -17.22 23.01
CA VAL A 166 -15.14 -16.54 23.80
C VAL A 166 -15.81 -15.46 22.96
N GLY A 167 -17.16 -15.36 23.03
CA GLY A 167 -17.94 -14.32 22.35
C GLY A 167 -18.22 -14.60 20.86
N ILE A 168 -17.76 -15.71 20.29
CA ILE A 168 -17.93 -16.00 18.86
C ILE A 168 -19.39 -16.28 18.48
N GLU A 169 -20.12 -17.02 19.34
CA GLU A 169 -21.53 -17.33 19.12
C GLU A 169 -22.38 -16.06 19.19
N GLU A 170 -22.07 -15.16 20.13
CA GLU A 170 -22.73 -13.87 20.30
C GLU A 170 -22.49 -12.95 19.08
N ILE A 171 -21.27 -12.96 18.53
CA ILE A 171 -20.95 -12.23 17.29
C ILE A 171 -21.78 -12.78 16.12
N LEU A 172 -21.84 -14.10 15.93
CA LEU A 172 -22.64 -14.72 14.87
C LEU A 172 -24.13 -14.43 15.03
N ALA A 173 -24.64 -14.45 16.27
CA ALA A 173 -26.02 -14.08 16.57
C ALA A 173 -26.29 -12.61 16.21
N ALA A 174 -25.40 -11.70 16.59
CA ALA A 174 -25.51 -10.28 16.28
C ALA A 174 -25.46 -10.01 14.76
N ILE A 175 -24.61 -10.71 14.01
CA ILE A 175 -24.57 -10.62 12.53
C ILE A 175 -25.94 -10.98 11.95
N VAL A 176 -26.55 -12.08 12.40
CA VAL A 176 -27.86 -12.52 11.90
C VAL A 176 -28.97 -11.53 12.27
N GLU A 177 -28.97 -11.03 13.51
CA GLU A 177 -30.02 -10.19 14.04
C GLU A 177 -29.92 -8.72 13.60
N ARG A 178 -28.70 -8.15 13.56
CA ARG A 178 -28.48 -6.71 13.34
C ARG A 178 -28.17 -6.37 11.90
N VAL A 179 -27.31 -7.16 11.20
CA VAL A 179 -26.97 -6.85 9.80
C VAL A 179 -28.24 -6.95 8.94
N PRO A 180 -28.61 -5.90 8.20
CA PRO A 180 -29.79 -5.95 7.35
C PRO A 180 -29.62 -6.93 6.19
N GLN A 181 -30.75 -7.42 5.69
CA GLN A 181 -30.72 -8.21 4.45
C GLN A 181 -30.34 -7.33 3.25
N PRO A 182 -29.65 -7.88 2.24
CA PRO A 182 -29.37 -7.14 1.02
C PRO A 182 -30.67 -6.59 0.39
N LYS A 183 -30.60 -5.35 -0.09
CA LYS A 183 -31.66 -4.72 -0.86
C LYS A 183 -31.50 -5.11 -2.33
N GLY A 184 -32.59 -5.23 -3.10
CA GLY A 184 -32.54 -5.49 -4.52
C GLY A 184 -33.79 -6.23 -5.02
N ASP A 185 -34.02 -6.18 -6.32
CA ASP A 185 -35.13 -6.82 -6.99
C ASP A 185 -34.63 -7.96 -7.89
N PRO A 186 -34.97 -9.24 -7.58
CA PRO A 186 -34.55 -10.38 -8.42
C PRO A 186 -35.16 -10.37 -9.83
N GLU A 187 -36.30 -9.68 -10.04
CA GLU A 187 -36.98 -9.62 -11.34
C GLU A 187 -36.48 -8.46 -12.24
N ALA A 188 -35.68 -7.55 -11.69
CA ALA A 188 -35.09 -6.45 -12.43
C ALA A 188 -33.97 -6.93 -13.38
N PRO A 189 -33.57 -6.13 -14.36
CA PRO A 189 -32.36 -6.41 -15.16
C PRO A 189 -31.14 -6.62 -14.27
N LEU A 190 -30.26 -7.55 -14.69
CA LEU A 190 -29.04 -7.85 -13.93
C LEU A 190 -28.15 -6.63 -13.75
N GLN A 191 -27.80 -6.36 -12.52
CA GLN A 191 -26.76 -5.42 -12.12
C GLN A 191 -25.88 -6.11 -11.08
N ALA A 192 -24.69 -6.56 -11.48
CA ALA A 192 -23.72 -7.14 -10.57
C ALA A 192 -22.44 -6.29 -10.56
N MET A 193 -22.04 -5.82 -9.38
CA MET A 193 -20.88 -4.98 -9.19
C MET A 193 -19.64 -5.83 -8.95
N ILE A 194 -18.59 -5.60 -9.72
CA ILE A 194 -17.29 -6.24 -9.53
C ILE A 194 -16.55 -5.50 -8.42
N PHE A 195 -16.24 -6.18 -7.33
CA PHE A 195 -15.46 -5.59 -6.23
C PHE A 195 -14.00 -6.05 -6.20
N ASP A 196 -13.66 -7.19 -6.81
CA ASP A 196 -12.28 -7.67 -6.94
C ASP A 196 -12.13 -8.61 -8.15
N SER A 197 -10.88 -8.95 -8.52
CA SER A 197 -10.58 -9.93 -9.55
C SER A 197 -9.24 -10.63 -9.31
N VAL A 198 -9.16 -11.89 -9.76
CA VAL A 198 -7.94 -12.71 -9.67
C VAL A 198 -7.65 -13.30 -11.03
N TYR A 199 -6.39 -13.25 -11.44
CA TYR A 199 -5.95 -13.90 -12.66
C TYR A 199 -5.51 -15.35 -12.40
N ASN A 200 -6.12 -16.27 -13.11
CA ASN A 200 -5.76 -17.67 -13.12
C ASN A 200 -5.18 -18.05 -14.50
N THR A 201 -3.97 -18.59 -14.53
CA THR A 201 -3.26 -18.93 -15.79
C THR A 201 -4.01 -19.89 -16.68
N PHE A 202 -4.88 -20.74 -16.12
CA PHE A 202 -5.64 -21.75 -16.86
C PHE A 202 -7.06 -21.31 -17.22
N ARG A 203 -7.70 -20.51 -16.36
CA ARG A 203 -9.12 -20.15 -16.46
C ARG A 203 -9.34 -18.69 -16.91
N GLY A 204 -8.27 -17.90 -16.96
CA GLY A 204 -8.34 -16.47 -17.22
C GLY A 204 -8.72 -15.68 -15.97
N ILE A 205 -9.38 -14.54 -16.15
CA ILE A 205 -9.80 -13.66 -15.05
C ILE A 205 -11.04 -14.25 -14.38
N GLU A 206 -10.96 -14.38 -13.07
CA GLU A 206 -12.04 -14.71 -12.15
C GLU A 206 -12.48 -13.41 -11.49
N ALA A 207 -13.63 -12.85 -11.91
CA ALA A 207 -14.15 -11.62 -11.33
C ALA A 207 -15.06 -11.93 -10.14
N TYR A 208 -14.84 -11.26 -9.01
CA TYR A 208 -15.67 -11.37 -7.82
C TYR A 208 -16.71 -10.26 -7.82
N PHE A 209 -17.96 -10.65 -7.65
CA PHE A 209 -19.07 -9.73 -7.77
C PHE A 209 -20.11 -9.87 -6.66
N LYS A 210 -20.86 -8.80 -6.44
CA LYS A 210 -22.11 -8.78 -5.68
C LYS A 210 -23.26 -8.47 -6.63
N ILE A 211 -24.31 -9.27 -6.60
CA ILE A 211 -25.52 -8.99 -7.36
C ILE A 211 -26.38 -8.00 -6.60
N ILE A 212 -26.58 -6.85 -7.19
CA ILE A 212 -27.44 -5.79 -6.64
C ILE A 212 -28.89 -6.05 -7.06
N ASN A 213 -29.12 -6.27 -8.35
CA ASN A 213 -30.45 -6.56 -8.91
C ASN A 213 -30.38 -7.69 -9.92
N GLY A 214 -31.51 -8.38 -10.13
CA GLY A 214 -31.67 -9.40 -11.15
C GLY A 214 -31.09 -10.76 -10.78
N GLU A 215 -30.91 -11.58 -11.79
CA GLU A 215 -30.29 -12.92 -11.67
C GLU A 215 -29.28 -13.16 -12.80
N ILE A 216 -28.29 -14.01 -12.53
CA ILE A 216 -27.32 -14.48 -13.51
C ILE A 216 -27.36 -16.01 -13.60
N LYS A 217 -27.27 -16.55 -14.81
CA LYS A 217 -27.26 -18.00 -15.08
C LYS A 217 -25.96 -18.43 -15.75
N LYS A 218 -25.50 -19.63 -15.41
CA LYS A 218 -24.37 -20.25 -16.10
C LYS A 218 -24.66 -20.37 -17.61
N GLY A 219 -23.70 -19.99 -18.44
CA GLY A 219 -23.79 -19.99 -19.90
C GLY A 219 -24.50 -18.77 -20.50
N GLN A 220 -25.05 -17.87 -19.66
CA GLN A 220 -25.72 -16.66 -20.14
C GLN A 220 -24.70 -15.69 -20.74
N LYS A 221 -25.13 -14.96 -21.79
CA LYS A 221 -24.31 -13.90 -22.37
C LYS A 221 -24.42 -12.65 -21.52
N VAL A 222 -23.28 -12.19 -21.01
CA VAL A 222 -23.15 -11.01 -20.14
C VAL A 222 -22.38 -9.91 -20.84
N LYS A 223 -22.60 -8.67 -20.40
CA LYS A 223 -21.92 -7.47 -20.90
C LYS A 223 -21.31 -6.72 -19.72
N PHE A 224 -20.05 -6.36 -19.85
CA PHE A 224 -19.33 -5.47 -18.95
C PHE A 224 -19.59 -4.03 -19.38
N MET A 225 -20.24 -3.23 -18.52
CA MET A 225 -20.78 -1.94 -18.95
C MET A 225 -19.71 -0.90 -19.24
N ALA A 226 -18.62 -0.87 -18.48
CA ALA A 226 -17.53 0.10 -18.65
C ALA A 226 -16.73 -0.13 -19.95
N THR A 227 -16.50 -1.39 -20.34
CA THR A 227 -15.74 -1.73 -21.54
C THR A 227 -16.64 -2.00 -22.75
N GLY A 228 -17.93 -2.27 -22.52
CA GLY A 228 -18.88 -2.65 -23.56
C GLY A 228 -18.69 -4.06 -24.11
N MET A 229 -17.72 -4.81 -23.60
CA MET A 229 -17.39 -6.16 -24.07
C MET A 229 -18.43 -7.19 -23.61
N GLU A 230 -18.67 -8.19 -24.44
CA GLU A 230 -19.66 -9.24 -24.19
C GLU A 230 -18.98 -10.60 -24.13
N TYR A 231 -19.31 -11.39 -23.12
CA TYR A 231 -18.76 -12.72 -22.86
C TYR A 231 -19.84 -13.70 -22.44
N HIS A 232 -19.51 -14.97 -22.39
CA HIS A 232 -20.36 -15.99 -21.77
C HIS A 232 -19.94 -16.20 -20.31
N ALA A 233 -20.91 -16.32 -19.42
CA ALA A 233 -20.70 -16.72 -18.04
C ALA A 233 -20.43 -18.24 -17.98
N ASP A 234 -19.23 -18.67 -18.38
CA ASP A 234 -18.87 -20.08 -18.49
C ASP A 234 -19.05 -20.82 -17.16
N GLU A 235 -18.71 -20.15 -16.07
CA GLU A 235 -18.95 -20.61 -14.72
C GLU A 235 -19.29 -19.44 -13.80
N ILE A 236 -20.25 -19.66 -12.92
CA ILE A 236 -20.63 -18.78 -11.81
C ILE A 236 -20.73 -19.61 -10.54
N GLY A 237 -20.48 -19.02 -9.39
CA GLY A 237 -20.59 -19.76 -8.14
C GLY A 237 -20.33 -18.92 -6.89
N ALA A 238 -20.49 -19.56 -5.74
CA ALA A 238 -20.21 -18.98 -4.45
C ALA A 238 -18.73 -19.15 -4.08
N LEU A 239 -18.19 -18.16 -3.39
CA LEU A 239 -16.84 -18.18 -2.85
C LEU A 239 -16.88 -18.88 -1.48
N ARG A 240 -16.62 -20.18 -1.46
CA ARG A 240 -16.36 -20.96 -0.26
C ARG A 240 -14.86 -21.19 -0.12
N PHE A 241 -14.41 -21.92 0.89
CA PHE A 241 -13.00 -22.32 0.97
C PHE A 241 -12.48 -22.95 -0.34
N LYS A 242 -13.35 -23.69 -1.02
CA LYS A 242 -13.19 -24.08 -2.43
C LYS A 242 -14.34 -23.46 -3.22
N GLN A 243 -14.06 -22.97 -4.41
CA GLN A 243 -15.08 -22.44 -5.31
C GLN A 243 -16.22 -23.45 -5.47
N PHE A 244 -17.46 -22.98 -5.27
CA PHE A 244 -18.66 -23.79 -5.36
C PHE A 244 -19.52 -23.35 -6.55
N PRO A 245 -19.45 -24.06 -7.71
CA PRO A 245 -20.21 -23.71 -8.89
C PRO A 245 -21.72 -23.78 -8.66
N LYS A 246 -22.44 -22.75 -9.11
CA LYS A 246 -23.91 -22.67 -9.09
C LYS A 246 -24.46 -22.59 -10.51
N LYS A 247 -25.74 -22.97 -10.67
CA LYS A 247 -26.45 -22.82 -11.95
C LYS A 247 -27.05 -21.43 -12.12
N THR A 248 -27.48 -20.83 -11.00
CA THR A 248 -28.11 -19.52 -10.96
C THR A 248 -27.73 -18.83 -9.68
N MET A 249 -27.54 -17.51 -9.74
CA MET A 249 -27.34 -16.64 -8.58
C MET A 249 -28.26 -15.42 -8.71
N GLN A 250 -28.72 -14.88 -7.57
CA GLN A 250 -29.75 -13.85 -7.51
C GLN A 250 -29.30 -12.63 -6.70
N ALA A 251 -30.08 -11.56 -6.78
CA ALA A 251 -29.86 -10.33 -6.02
C ALA A 251 -29.53 -10.61 -4.54
N GLY A 252 -28.50 -9.94 -4.03
CA GLY A 252 -27.95 -10.07 -2.69
C GLY A 252 -26.84 -11.12 -2.54
N GLU A 253 -26.66 -12.03 -3.49
CA GLU A 253 -25.58 -13.03 -3.44
C GLU A 253 -24.24 -12.44 -3.85
N VAL A 254 -23.20 -12.90 -3.15
CA VAL A 254 -21.78 -12.64 -3.47
C VAL A 254 -21.18 -13.88 -4.10
N GLY A 255 -20.38 -13.73 -5.15
CA GLY A 255 -19.78 -14.85 -5.83
C GLY A 255 -18.75 -14.48 -6.88
N TYR A 256 -18.47 -15.45 -7.75
CA TYR A 256 -17.49 -15.28 -8.82
C TYR A 256 -18.07 -15.63 -10.20
N ILE A 257 -17.48 -15.04 -11.22
CA ILE A 257 -17.73 -15.37 -12.63
C ILE A 257 -16.41 -15.65 -13.34
N ILE A 258 -16.43 -16.67 -14.21
CA ILE A 258 -15.35 -16.99 -15.13
C ILE A 258 -15.92 -16.95 -16.53
N SER A 259 -15.27 -16.17 -17.39
CA SER A 259 -15.69 -15.91 -18.77
C SER A 259 -14.55 -16.09 -19.78
N GLY A 260 -13.44 -16.75 -19.36
CA GLY A 260 -12.29 -17.01 -20.23
C GLY A 260 -11.51 -15.74 -20.66
N ILE A 261 -11.74 -14.61 -20.02
CA ILE A 261 -11.09 -13.33 -20.32
C ILE A 261 -9.61 -13.42 -19.90
N LYS A 262 -8.70 -13.00 -20.77
CA LYS A 262 -7.25 -13.05 -20.53
C LYS A 262 -6.60 -11.69 -20.39
N ASP A 263 -7.26 -10.64 -20.83
CA ASP A 263 -6.76 -9.25 -20.74
C ASP A 263 -7.42 -8.53 -19.56
N ALA A 264 -6.62 -8.11 -18.57
CA ALA A 264 -7.11 -7.40 -17.39
C ALA A 264 -7.80 -6.06 -17.72
N ARG A 265 -7.46 -5.45 -18.84
CA ARG A 265 -8.06 -4.17 -19.26
C ARG A 265 -9.54 -4.32 -19.62
N GLU A 266 -10.01 -5.54 -19.86
CA GLU A 266 -11.40 -5.85 -20.22
C GLU A 266 -12.29 -6.07 -19.00
N VAL A 267 -11.70 -6.27 -17.81
CA VAL A 267 -12.41 -6.42 -16.53
C VAL A 267 -11.90 -5.38 -15.56
N LYS A 268 -12.68 -4.34 -15.37
CA LYS A 268 -12.36 -3.28 -14.41
C LYS A 268 -13.06 -3.55 -13.08
N VAL A 269 -12.34 -3.41 -11.99
CA VAL A 269 -12.97 -3.39 -10.66
C VAL A 269 -13.84 -2.15 -10.53
N GLY A 270 -15.05 -2.29 -9.98
CA GLY A 270 -16.07 -1.25 -9.97
C GLY A 270 -16.98 -1.24 -11.19
N ASP A 271 -16.70 -2.08 -12.21
CA ASP A 271 -17.59 -2.23 -13.37
C ASP A 271 -18.87 -2.99 -13.00
N THR A 272 -19.89 -2.78 -13.79
CA THR A 272 -21.18 -3.45 -13.68
C THR A 272 -21.32 -4.52 -14.76
N ILE A 273 -21.59 -5.76 -14.32
CA ILE A 273 -21.99 -6.84 -15.21
C ILE A 273 -23.50 -6.79 -15.36
N THR A 274 -23.96 -6.84 -16.63
CA THR A 274 -25.38 -6.96 -16.98
C THR A 274 -25.58 -8.07 -18.01
N THR A 275 -26.84 -8.43 -18.30
CA THR A 275 -27.12 -9.41 -19.38
C THR A 275 -27.12 -8.72 -20.73
N ALA A 276 -26.61 -9.38 -21.77
CA ALA A 276 -26.60 -8.82 -23.11
C ALA A 276 -28.01 -8.71 -23.73
N ASP A 277 -28.92 -9.64 -23.38
CA ASP A 277 -30.28 -9.70 -23.92
C ASP A 277 -31.24 -8.68 -23.29
N ASN A 278 -31.05 -8.36 -22.00
CA ASN A 278 -31.85 -7.38 -21.26
C ASN A 278 -30.92 -6.53 -20.38
N PRO A 279 -30.16 -5.61 -20.98
CA PRO A 279 -29.18 -4.84 -20.26
C PRO A 279 -29.81 -3.81 -19.31
N ALA A 280 -29.21 -3.62 -18.16
CA ALA A 280 -29.56 -2.52 -17.27
C ALA A 280 -29.26 -1.17 -17.97
N THR A 281 -30.09 -0.19 -17.69
CA THR A 281 -29.98 1.16 -18.27
C THR A 281 -28.86 1.98 -17.64
N GLU A 282 -28.58 1.72 -16.37
CA GLU A 282 -27.56 2.44 -15.58
C GLU A 282 -26.60 1.46 -14.93
N ALA A 283 -25.31 1.84 -14.92
CA ALA A 283 -24.33 1.11 -14.14
C ALA A 283 -24.56 1.37 -12.64
N VAL A 284 -24.20 0.40 -11.81
CA VAL A 284 -24.08 0.64 -10.36
C VAL A 284 -23.03 1.75 -10.18
N LYS A 285 -23.24 2.66 -9.24
CA LYS A 285 -22.22 3.66 -8.89
C LYS A 285 -20.95 2.90 -8.54
N GLY A 286 -20.00 2.99 -9.43
CA GLY A 286 -18.71 2.32 -9.31
C GLY A 286 -17.77 3.09 -8.39
N PHE A 287 -16.59 2.54 -8.24
CA PHE A 287 -15.52 3.18 -7.47
C PHE A 287 -14.85 4.25 -8.34
N GLU A 288 -14.38 5.32 -7.71
CA GLU A 288 -13.50 6.27 -8.38
C GLU A 288 -12.18 5.58 -8.79
N GLU A 289 -11.61 5.97 -9.92
CA GLU A 289 -10.28 5.48 -10.30
C GLU A 289 -9.25 5.96 -9.28
N VAL A 290 -8.49 5.01 -8.75
CA VAL A 290 -7.43 5.34 -7.79
C VAL A 290 -6.30 6.04 -8.49
N LYS A 291 -5.92 7.17 -7.97
CA LYS A 291 -4.72 7.89 -8.42
C LYS A 291 -3.54 7.46 -7.57
N PRO A 292 -2.45 6.99 -8.20
CA PRO A 292 -1.22 6.72 -7.48
C PRO A 292 -0.71 7.97 -6.77
N MET A 293 -0.22 7.79 -5.55
CA MET A 293 0.34 8.89 -4.76
C MET A 293 1.87 8.89 -4.72
N VAL A 294 2.47 7.70 -4.85
CA VAL A 294 3.92 7.50 -4.82
C VAL A 294 4.38 6.92 -6.14
N PHE A 295 5.46 7.45 -6.70
CA PHE A 295 6.03 7.02 -7.96
C PHE A 295 7.49 6.62 -7.79
N ALA A 296 7.87 5.45 -8.32
CA ALA A 296 9.25 5.01 -8.37
C ALA A 296 9.54 4.28 -9.69
N GLY A 297 10.80 4.31 -10.12
CA GLY A 297 11.25 3.49 -11.23
C GLY A 297 11.60 2.09 -10.75
N ILE A 298 11.19 1.07 -11.48
CA ILE A 298 11.56 -0.33 -11.27
C ILE A 298 12.40 -0.78 -12.45
N TYR A 299 13.63 -1.24 -12.19
CA TYR A 299 14.58 -1.68 -13.20
C TYR A 299 15.09 -3.07 -12.87
N PRO A 300 15.34 -3.94 -13.88
CA PRO A 300 15.97 -5.23 -13.63
C PRO A 300 17.44 -5.01 -13.22
N VAL A 301 17.97 -5.90 -12.40
CA VAL A 301 19.42 -5.87 -12.05
C VAL A 301 20.27 -6.12 -13.28
N ASP A 302 19.86 -7.06 -14.11
CA ASP A 302 20.48 -7.35 -15.39
C ASP A 302 19.65 -6.75 -16.53
N THR A 303 20.25 -5.93 -17.38
CA THR A 303 19.52 -5.23 -18.45
C THR A 303 18.92 -6.19 -19.49
N GLU A 304 19.45 -7.42 -19.59
CA GLU A 304 18.92 -8.46 -20.47
C GLU A 304 17.55 -8.98 -20.00
N ASP A 305 17.23 -8.85 -18.71
CA ASP A 305 15.99 -9.34 -18.10
C ASP A 305 14.79 -8.38 -18.28
N PHE A 306 14.93 -7.32 -19.07
CA PHE A 306 13.86 -6.32 -19.24
C PHE A 306 12.55 -6.90 -19.79
N GLU A 307 12.61 -7.82 -20.75
CA GLU A 307 11.41 -8.46 -21.31
C GLU A 307 10.75 -9.40 -20.30
N GLU A 308 11.52 -10.05 -19.43
CA GLU A 308 10.99 -10.87 -18.34
C GLU A 308 10.35 -10.00 -17.25
N LEU A 309 10.98 -8.86 -16.93
CA LEU A 309 10.37 -7.86 -16.04
C LEU A 309 9.05 -7.35 -16.61
N ARG A 310 8.97 -7.06 -17.91
CA ARG A 310 7.73 -6.64 -18.57
C ARG A 310 6.62 -7.68 -18.38
N ALA A 311 6.91 -8.94 -18.68
CA ALA A 311 5.95 -10.03 -18.53
C ALA A 311 5.51 -10.21 -17.07
N SER A 312 6.43 -10.01 -16.12
CA SER A 312 6.15 -10.07 -14.69
C SER A 312 5.26 -8.92 -14.23
N MET A 313 5.52 -7.70 -14.69
CA MET A 313 4.70 -6.51 -14.42
C MET A 313 3.28 -6.66 -14.99
N GLU A 314 3.14 -7.18 -16.21
CA GLU A 314 1.83 -7.46 -16.81
C GLU A 314 1.03 -8.47 -15.97
N ARG A 315 1.65 -9.56 -15.53
CA ARG A 315 1.00 -10.56 -14.66
C ARG A 315 0.65 -10.01 -13.29
N LEU A 316 1.54 -9.19 -12.71
CA LEU A 316 1.29 -8.57 -11.42
C LEU A 316 0.10 -7.61 -11.48
N GLN A 317 0.00 -6.79 -12.53
CA GLN A 317 -1.12 -5.86 -12.74
C GLN A 317 -2.47 -6.59 -12.92
N LEU A 318 -2.48 -7.83 -13.44
CA LEU A 318 -3.70 -8.64 -13.51
C LEU A 318 -4.29 -8.94 -12.12
N ASN A 319 -3.44 -9.00 -11.10
CA ASN A 319 -3.82 -9.28 -9.72
C ASN A 319 -3.82 -8.03 -8.81
N ASP A 320 -3.41 -6.89 -9.35
CA ASP A 320 -3.29 -5.63 -8.62
C ASP A 320 -3.70 -4.46 -9.53
N ALA A 321 -5.00 -4.17 -9.51
CA ALA A 321 -5.59 -3.13 -10.36
C ALA A 321 -5.14 -1.70 -9.99
N SER A 322 -4.55 -1.52 -8.81
CA SER A 322 -4.05 -0.22 -8.33
C SER A 322 -2.65 0.11 -8.86
N LEU A 323 -1.90 -0.91 -9.29
CA LEU A 323 -0.57 -0.74 -9.87
C LEU A 323 -0.66 -0.14 -11.28
N THR A 324 -0.07 1.03 -11.45
CA THR A 324 0.10 1.66 -12.78
C THR A 324 1.58 1.65 -13.16
N TYR A 325 1.88 1.42 -14.44
CA TYR A 325 3.26 1.50 -14.91
C TYR A 325 3.34 1.95 -16.36
N ALA A 326 4.44 2.62 -16.70
CA ALA A 326 4.80 3.06 -18.04
C ALA A 326 6.28 2.77 -18.29
N ALA A 327 6.63 2.43 -19.53
CA ALA A 327 8.01 2.19 -19.89
C ALA A 327 8.85 3.46 -19.68
N GLU A 328 10.03 3.30 -19.09
CA GLU A 328 10.98 4.37 -18.81
C GLU A 328 12.40 3.91 -19.13
N SER A 329 13.29 4.86 -19.36
CA SER A 329 14.71 4.59 -19.51
C SER A 329 15.53 5.51 -18.60
N SER A 330 16.53 4.93 -17.93
CA SER A 330 17.51 5.63 -17.11
C SER A 330 18.88 5.55 -17.77
N ALA A 331 19.61 6.65 -17.74
CA ALA A 331 20.98 6.67 -18.24
C ALA A 331 21.91 5.76 -17.42
N ALA A 332 21.60 5.55 -16.13
CA ALA A 332 22.38 4.73 -15.22
C ALA A 332 21.94 3.26 -15.20
N LEU A 333 20.64 2.97 -15.32
CA LEU A 333 20.03 1.65 -15.10
C LEU A 333 19.49 0.97 -16.38
N GLY A 334 19.46 1.68 -17.51
CA GLY A 334 18.92 1.15 -18.76
C GLY A 334 17.40 1.23 -18.85
N PHE A 335 16.75 0.22 -19.42
CA PHE A 335 15.30 0.16 -19.59
C PHE A 335 14.61 -0.40 -18.35
N GLY A 336 13.47 0.18 -17.99
CA GLY A 336 12.65 -0.19 -16.84
C GLY A 336 11.24 0.38 -16.95
N PHE A 337 10.57 0.50 -15.82
CA PHE A 337 9.22 1.02 -15.73
C PHE A 337 9.11 2.09 -14.64
N ARG A 338 8.46 3.21 -14.96
CA ARG A 338 7.95 4.15 -13.97
C ARG A 338 6.64 3.60 -13.44
N CYS A 339 6.60 3.27 -12.16
CA CYS A 339 5.44 2.69 -11.50
C CYS A 339 4.80 3.72 -10.57
N GLY A 340 3.47 3.68 -10.50
CA GLY A 340 2.69 4.42 -9.53
C GLY A 340 2.07 3.47 -8.51
N PHE A 341 2.16 3.85 -7.24
CA PHE A 341 1.76 3.06 -6.08
C PHE A 341 0.80 3.87 -5.19
N LEU A 342 -0.02 3.19 -4.41
CA LEU A 342 -0.91 3.81 -3.43
C LEU A 342 -0.14 4.47 -2.28
N GLY A 343 0.96 3.83 -1.86
CA GLY A 343 1.83 4.29 -0.79
C GLY A 343 3.13 3.51 -0.75
N MET A 344 3.90 3.69 0.32
CA MET A 344 5.21 3.04 0.49
C MET A 344 5.10 1.55 0.73
N LEU A 345 4.16 1.12 1.56
CA LEU A 345 3.95 -0.31 1.83
C LEU A 345 3.53 -1.04 0.56
N HIS A 346 2.66 -0.43 -0.26
CA HIS A 346 2.29 -0.98 -1.56
C HIS A 346 3.51 -1.17 -2.47
N MET A 347 4.41 -0.17 -2.54
CA MET A 347 5.67 -0.28 -3.30
C MET A 347 6.56 -1.42 -2.82
N GLU A 348 6.74 -1.56 -1.51
CA GLU A 348 7.53 -2.67 -0.93
C GLU A 348 6.92 -4.04 -1.24
N ILE A 349 5.59 -4.16 -1.14
CA ILE A 349 4.87 -5.40 -1.45
C ILE A 349 5.03 -5.77 -2.93
N VAL A 350 4.87 -4.81 -3.85
CA VAL A 350 5.10 -5.04 -5.29
C VAL A 350 6.53 -5.52 -5.55
N GLN A 351 7.52 -4.92 -4.91
CA GLN A 351 8.92 -5.34 -5.04
C GLN A 351 9.15 -6.77 -4.53
N GLU A 352 8.65 -7.09 -3.33
CA GLU A 352 8.77 -8.45 -2.76
C GLU A 352 8.02 -9.50 -3.59
N ARG A 353 6.85 -9.15 -4.14
CA ARG A 353 6.12 -10.03 -5.04
C ARG A 353 6.86 -10.31 -6.34
N LEU A 354 7.50 -9.30 -6.95
CA LEU A 354 8.37 -9.50 -8.11
C LEU A 354 9.51 -10.48 -7.80
N GLU A 355 10.12 -10.36 -6.64
CA GLU A 355 11.20 -11.25 -6.22
C GLU A 355 10.72 -12.67 -5.92
N ARG A 356 9.62 -12.84 -5.16
CA ARG A 356 9.16 -14.15 -4.67
C ARG A 356 8.31 -14.91 -5.68
N GLU A 357 7.36 -14.23 -6.34
CA GLU A 357 6.42 -14.89 -7.27
C GLU A 357 7.02 -15.08 -8.67
N PHE A 358 7.88 -14.14 -9.10
CA PHE A 358 8.43 -14.13 -10.46
C PHE A 358 9.95 -14.34 -10.51
N ASN A 359 10.61 -14.52 -9.35
CA ASN A 359 12.07 -14.65 -9.22
C ASN A 359 12.83 -13.50 -9.91
N MET A 360 12.25 -12.30 -9.88
CA MET A 360 12.76 -11.11 -10.54
C MET A 360 13.36 -10.15 -9.51
N THR A 361 14.68 -10.09 -9.43
CA THR A 361 15.37 -9.12 -8.58
C THR A 361 15.41 -7.77 -9.27
N VAL A 362 14.91 -6.73 -8.60
CA VAL A 362 14.75 -5.39 -9.18
C VAL A 362 15.48 -4.31 -8.37
N ILE A 363 15.83 -3.23 -9.05
CA ILE A 363 16.33 -1.98 -8.46
C ILE A 363 15.17 -0.99 -8.46
N THR A 364 14.83 -0.49 -7.27
CA THR A 364 13.82 0.56 -7.11
C THR A 364 14.52 1.91 -6.94
N THR A 365 14.11 2.92 -7.71
CA THR A 365 14.64 4.29 -7.56
C THR A 365 14.03 4.98 -6.34
N VAL A 366 14.59 6.13 -5.98
CA VAL A 366 14.04 6.98 -4.92
C VAL A 366 12.58 7.30 -5.21
N PRO A 367 11.63 6.97 -4.29
CA PRO A 367 10.23 7.28 -4.49
C PRO A 367 9.99 8.79 -4.47
N ASN A 368 9.06 9.22 -5.30
CA ASN A 368 8.62 10.61 -5.42
C ASN A 368 7.10 10.67 -5.42
N VAL A 369 6.56 11.84 -5.06
CA VAL A 369 5.14 12.12 -5.19
C VAL A 369 4.87 12.84 -6.52
N SER A 370 3.59 12.97 -6.90
CA SER A 370 3.21 13.78 -8.06
C SER A 370 3.27 15.27 -7.71
N TYR A 371 3.93 16.07 -8.55
CA TYR A 371 3.99 17.53 -8.43
C TYR A 371 3.34 18.20 -9.63
N PHE A 372 2.79 19.39 -9.45
CA PHE A 372 2.35 20.23 -10.55
C PHE A 372 3.29 21.42 -10.72
N ALA A 373 3.86 21.57 -11.90
CA ALA A 373 4.66 22.72 -12.25
C ALA A 373 3.91 23.62 -13.25
N TYR A 374 3.89 24.89 -12.97
CA TYR A 374 3.32 25.91 -13.85
C TYR A 374 4.45 26.68 -14.51
N THR A 375 4.42 26.73 -15.82
CA THR A 375 5.41 27.47 -16.60
C THR A 375 4.93 28.91 -16.83
N ARG A 376 5.86 29.84 -17.02
CA ARG A 376 5.55 31.24 -17.39
C ARG A 376 4.76 31.37 -18.68
N ALA A 377 4.74 30.34 -19.52
CA ALA A 377 3.92 30.25 -20.71
C ALA A 377 2.46 29.78 -20.43
N GLY A 378 2.09 29.59 -19.15
CA GLY A 378 0.75 29.16 -18.73
C GLY A 378 0.49 27.65 -18.88
N LYS A 379 1.52 26.83 -19.14
CA LYS A 379 1.36 25.38 -19.27
C LYS A 379 1.49 24.72 -17.89
N LYS A 380 0.49 23.89 -17.52
CA LYS A 380 0.55 22.99 -16.36
C LYS A 380 1.22 21.67 -16.77
N LEU A 381 2.24 21.27 -16.03
CA LEU A 381 2.99 20.03 -16.21
C LEU A 381 2.82 19.18 -14.95
N GLU A 382 2.51 17.92 -15.12
CA GLU A 382 2.51 16.93 -14.04
C GLU A 382 3.85 16.21 -14.04
N ILE A 383 4.50 16.16 -12.87
CA ILE A 383 5.87 15.65 -12.71
C ILE A 383 5.86 14.47 -11.74
N HIS A 384 6.17 13.30 -12.26
CA HIS A 384 6.32 12.06 -11.48
C HIS A 384 7.79 11.63 -11.36
N ASN A 385 8.65 12.12 -12.25
CA ASN A 385 10.07 11.84 -12.27
C ASN A 385 10.87 13.13 -12.04
N PRO A 386 11.84 13.16 -11.10
CA PRO A 386 12.72 14.31 -10.93
C PRO A 386 13.46 14.73 -12.21
N SER A 387 13.71 13.80 -13.15
CA SER A 387 14.36 14.10 -14.43
C SER A 387 13.49 15.00 -15.32
N ASP A 388 12.17 14.97 -15.17
CA ASP A 388 11.23 15.80 -15.94
C ASP A 388 11.04 17.19 -15.33
N TYR A 389 11.73 17.49 -14.21
CA TYR A 389 11.63 18.81 -13.56
C TYR A 389 12.17 19.91 -14.47
N PRO A 390 11.35 20.89 -14.83
CA PRO A 390 11.73 21.94 -15.78
C PRO A 390 12.85 22.83 -15.24
N ASP A 391 13.57 23.50 -16.16
CA ASP A 391 14.55 24.49 -15.77
C ASP A 391 13.91 25.60 -14.95
N PRO A 392 14.49 26.01 -13.81
CA PRO A 392 13.94 27.06 -12.95
C PRO A 392 13.66 28.40 -13.68
N SER A 393 14.33 28.66 -14.80
CA SER A 393 14.12 29.89 -15.58
C SER A 393 12.76 29.97 -16.28
N ILE A 394 12.16 28.82 -16.60
CA ILE A 394 10.83 28.73 -17.26
C ILE A 394 9.69 28.51 -16.28
N LEU A 395 10.02 28.19 -15.01
CA LEU A 395 9.02 27.97 -13.96
C LEU A 395 8.45 29.29 -13.43
N GLU A 396 7.15 29.27 -13.18
CA GLU A 396 6.41 30.30 -12.46
C GLU A 396 6.18 29.87 -11.02
N SER A 397 5.58 28.69 -10.83
CA SER A 397 5.33 28.09 -9.53
C SER A 397 5.34 26.56 -9.61
N VAL A 398 5.50 25.93 -8.46
CA VAL A 398 5.37 24.48 -8.30
C VAL A 398 4.48 24.20 -7.10
N GLU A 399 3.61 23.22 -7.24
CA GLU A 399 2.71 22.76 -6.19
C GLU A 399 3.05 21.34 -5.79
N GLU A 400 3.01 21.06 -4.49
CA GLU A 400 3.18 19.75 -3.89
C GLU A 400 1.90 19.26 -3.22
N PRO A 401 1.64 17.93 -3.20
CA PRO A 401 0.46 17.38 -2.54
C PRO A 401 0.60 17.45 -1.03
N TYR A 402 -0.47 17.88 -0.36
CA TYR A 402 -0.62 17.87 1.08
C TYR A 402 -1.57 16.76 1.51
N ILE A 403 -1.34 16.24 2.69
CA ILE A 403 -2.19 15.27 3.37
C ILE A 403 -2.67 15.83 4.69
N ARG A 404 -3.80 15.34 5.15
CA ARG A 404 -4.22 15.47 6.54
C ARG A 404 -3.88 14.20 7.27
N ALA A 405 -2.94 14.32 8.21
CA ALA A 405 -2.40 13.24 9.01
C ALA A 405 -3.09 13.21 10.37
N GLN A 406 -3.66 12.07 10.74
CA GLN A 406 -4.26 11.81 12.06
C GLN A 406 -3.33 10.90 12.86
N ILE A 407 -2.89 11.36 14.01
CA ILE A 407 -1.95 10.64 14.87
C ILE A 407 -2.58 10.49 16.25
N ILE A 408 -2.86 9.26 16.65
CA ILE A 408 -3.30 8.97 18.02
C ILE A 408 -2.12 8.47 18.83
N THR A 409 -1.85 9.09 19.96
CA THR A 409 -0.72 8.73 20.82
C THR A 409 -1.05 8.95 22.30
N LYS A 410 -0.19 8.47 23.20
CA LYS A 410 -0.28 8.80 24.64
C LYS A 410 0.17 10.23 24.90
N ALA A 411 -0.44 10.86 25.92
CA ALA A 411 -0.16 12.23 26.29
C ALA A 411 1.34 12.50 26.55
N ASP A 412 2.07 11.54 27.09
CA ASP A 412 3.51 11.62 27.35
C ASP A 412 4.36 11.86 26.09
N PHE A 413 3.86 11.45 24.91
CA PHE A 413 4.60 11.56 23.64
C PHE A 413 4.17 12.73 22.75
N ILE A 414 3.20 13.56 23.19
CA ILE A 414 2.72 14.72 22.40
C ILE A 414 3.89 15.58 21.94
N GLY A 415 4.79 15.96 22.85
CA GLY A 415 5.90 16.87 22.54
C GLY A 415 6.88 16.29 21.51
N SER A 416 7.20 14.99 21.59
CA SER A 416 8.10 14.33 20.64
C SER A 416 7.44 14.14 19.26
N VAL A 417 6.16 13.78 19.23
CA VAL A 417 5.37 13.65 17.99
C VAL A 417 5.21 15.01 17.31
N MET A 418 4.86 16.06 18.05
CA MET A 418 4.77 17.43 17.52
C MET A 418 6.11 17.88 16.93
N THR A 419 7.22 17.64 17.63
CA THR A 419 8.57 17.99 17.15
C THR A 419 8.88 17.28 15.83
N LEU A 420 8.54 15.99 15.71
CA LEU A 420 8.70 15.23 14.47
C LEU A 420 7.87 15.85 13.34
N CYS A 421 6.57 16.06 13.55
CA CYS A 421 5.68 16.61 12.52
C CYS A 421 6.10 18.00 12.06
N ILE A 422 6.48 18.89 12.97
CA ILE A 422 6.99 20.23 12.65
C ILE A 422 8.30 20.14 11.85
N SER A 423 9.20 19.21 12.19
CA SER A 423 10.44 19.00 11.42
C SER A 423 10.18 18.54 9.98
N LYS A 424 9.01 17.96 9.72
CA LYS A 424 8.48 17.53 8.41
C LYS A 424 7.55 18.59 7.78
N ARG A 425 7.67 19.84 8.17
CA ARG A 425 6.86 20.98 7.69
C ARG A 425 5.36 20.83 7.96
N GLY A 426 5.00 20.01 8.96
CA GLY A 426 3.60 19.79 9.35
C GLY A 426 3.07 20.97 10.17
N GLU A 427 1.82 21.34 9.88
CA GLU A 427 1.05 22.35 10.60
C GLU A 427 -0.02 21.66 11.46
N LEU A 428 0.00 21.87 12.77
CA LEU A 428 -1.04 21.35 13.67
C LEU A 428 -2.36 22.08 13.42
N THR A 429 -3.39 21.37 13.02
CA THR A 429 -4.73 21.93 12.78
C THR A 429 -5.70 21.65 13.92
N ASN A 430 -5.58 20.49 14.57
CA ASN A 430 -6.47 20.12 15.67
C ASN A 430 -5.75 19.23 16.69
N GLN A 431 -6.23 19.29 17.94
CA GLN A 431 -5.78 18.42 19.05
C GLN A 431 -6.99 18.09 19.91
N VAL A 432 -7.32 16.81 20.03
CA VAL A 432 -8.45 16.31 20.81
C VAL A 432 -7.95 15.27 21.80
N TYR A 433 -8.32 15.39 23.06
CA TYR A 433 -8.11 14.35 24.06
C TYR A 433 -9.25 13.35 23.97
N LEU A 434 -8.93 12.14 23.52
CA LEU A 434 -9.88 11.01 23.45
C LEU A 434 -10.14 10.44 24.86
N THR A 435 -9.09 10.43 25.69
CA THR A 435 -9.13 10.04 27.10
C THR A 435 -8.14 10.91 27.87
N THR A 436 -8.02 10.69 29.19
CA THR A 436 -7.06 11.42 30.03
C THR A 436 -5.60 11.20 29.63
N ASP A 437 -5.26 10.05 29.03
CA ASP A 437 -3.91 9.68 28.62
C ASP A 437 -3.70 9.52 27.11
N ARG A 438 -4.77 9.62 26.30
CA ARG A 438 -4.72 9.51 24.84
C ARG A 438 -5.17 10.79 24.15
N VAL A 439 -4.43 11.17 23.13
CA VAL A 439 -4.68 12.38 22.32
C VAL A 439 -4.63 12.05 20.83
N GLU A 440 -5.54 12.63 20.09
CA GLU A 440 -5.49 12.72 18.64
C GLU A 440 -4.91 14.05 18.23
N LEU A 441 -3.89 14.02 17.38
CA LEU A 441 -3.24 15.16 16.78
C LEU A 441 -3.52 15.15 15.28
N THR A 442 -4.09 16.21 14.77
CA THR A 442 -4.35 16.37 13.33
C THR A 442 -3.37 17.37 12.74
N PHE A 443 -2.58 16.95 11.77
CA PHE A 443 -1.60 17.78 11.08
C PHE A 443 -1.92 17.86 9.58
N GLU A 444 -1.57 18.98 8.95
CA GLU A 444 -1.45 19.07 7.50
C GLU A 444 0.03 19.05 7.13
N ILE A 445 0.45 18.04 6.38
CA ILE A 445 1.86 17.74 6.07
C ILE A 445 2.03 17.53 4.57
N PRO A 446 3.11 18.02 3.94
CA PRO A 446 3.42 17.64 2.57
C PRO A 446 3.66 16.15 2.44
N LEU A 447 2.99 15.49 1.49
CA LEU A 447 3.10 14.04 1.28
C LEU A 447 4.57 13.61 1.06
N GLY A 448 5.36 14.39 0.33
CA GLY A 448 6.77 14.09 0.07
C GLY A 448 7.64 13.98 1.33
N GLU A 449 7.24 14.59 2.44
CA GLU A 449 8.01 14.55 3.69
C GLU A 449 7.74 13.28 4.52
N ILE A 450 6.64 12.56 4.25
CA ILE A 450 6.28 11.33 4.97
C ILE A 450 6.72 10.06 4.25
N VAL A 451 6.96 10.15 2.93
CA VAL A 451 7.24 9.00 2.07
C VAL A 451 8.50 8.23 2.49
N PHE A 452 9.50 8.87 3.11
CA PHE A 452 10.78 8.21 3.36
C PHE A 452 10.88 7.48 4.70
N ASP A 453 10.81 8.18 5.81
CA ASP A 453 11.20 7.64 7.13
C ASP A 453 10.23 8.03 8.26
N PHE A 454 9.13 8.66 7.90
CA PHE A 454 8.23 9.25 8.89
C PHE A 454 7.61 8.21 9.83
N TYR A 455 7.13 7.10 9.28
CA TYR A 455 6.44 6.06 10.06
C TYR A 455 7.37 5.38 11.07
N ASP A 456 8.60 5.05 10.65
CA ASP A 456 9.59 4.43 11.53
C ASP A 456 10.03 5.40 12.64
N LYS A 457 10.22 6.67 12.28
CA LYS A 457 10.51 7.72 13.27
C LYS A 457 9.35 7.96 14.23
N LEU A 458 8.12 7.97 13.74
CA LEU A 458 6.93 8.10 14.57
C LEU A 458 6.84 6.97 15.59
N LYS A 459 7.03 5.73 15.15
CA LYS A 459 7.11 4.56 16.04
C LYS A 459 8.24 4.71 17.07
N SER A 460 9.41 5.12 16.64
CA SER A 460 10.57 5.30 17.52
C SER A 460 10.34 6.36 18.60
N VAL A 461 9.89 7.58 18.22
CA VAL A 461 9.69 8.68 19.18
C VAL A 461 8.53 8.46 20.14
N SER A 462 7.55 7.63 19.74
CA SER A 462 6.40 7.25 20.53
C SER A 462 6.56 5.91 21.24
N LYS A 463 7.71 5.24 21.11
CA LYS A 463 7.94 3.86 21.60
C LYS A 463 6.86 2.85 21.15
N GLY A 464 6.34 3.02 19.95
CA GLY A 464 5.28 2.19 19.38
C GLY A 464 3.85 2.53 19.82
N TYR A 465 3.66 3.58 20.62
CA TYR A 465 2.32 3.98 21.09
C TYR A 465 1.57 4.92 20.13
N ALA A 466 2.20 5.42 19.06
CA ALA A 466 1.51 6.23 18.07
C ALA A 466 0.97 5.37 16.93
N SER A 467 -0.31 5.54 16.63
CA SER A 467 -0.92 5.11 15.37
C SER A 467 -1.03 6.29 14.43
N PHE A 468 -0.96 6.02 13.14
CA PHE A 468 -0.92 7.02 12.09
C PHE A 468 -1.85 6.62 10.94
N ASP A 469 -2.63 7.56 10.49
CA ASP A 469 -3.43 7.47 9.28
C ASP A 469 -3.42 8.81 8.54
N TYR A 470 -3.69 8.81 7.23
CA TYR A 470 -3.69 10.04 6.47
C TYR A 470 -4.59 9.94 5.23
N TYR A 471 -5.05 11.10 4.75
CA TYR A 471 -5.75 11.20 3.47
C TYR A 471 -5.30 12.46 2.71
N PRO A 472 -5.27 12.38 1.37
CA PRO A 472 -4.88 13.52 0.55
C PRO A 472 -5.92 14.65 0.68
N ILE A 473 -5.43 15.89 0.69
CA ILE A 473 -6.29 17.08 0.69
C ILE A 473 -6.12 17.88 -0.60
N GLU A 474 -5.18 18.79 -0.65
CA GLU A 474 -5.00 19.70 -1.76
C GLU A 474 -3.53 19.84 -2.15
N TYR A 475 -3.28 20.46 -3.30
CA TYR A 475 -1.94 20.87 -3.71
C TYR A 475 -1.68 22.29 -3.25
N ARG A 476 -0.50 22.55 -2.71
CA ARG A 476 -0.08 23.88 -2.25
C ARG A 476 1.23 24.30 -2.90
N ALA A 477 1.36 25.60 -3.16
CA ALA A 477 2.58 26.17 -3.72
C ALA A 477 3.77 25.93 -2.79
N SER A 478 4.90 25.51 -3.36
CA SER A 478 6.11 25.17 -2.61
C SER A 478 7.39 25.56 -3.36
N VAL A 479 8.46 25.76 -2.61
CA VAL A 479 9.79 26.07 -3.16
C VAL A 479 10.62 24.79 -3.24
N LEU A 480 10.44 24.05 -4.32
CA LEU A 480 11.13 22.80 -4.56
C LEU A 480 12.43 23.00 -5.34
N ALA A 481 13.38 22.11 -5.10
CA ALA A 481 14.62 22.03 -5.82
C ALA A 481 14.89 20.57 -6.23
N LYS A 482 15.41 20.37 -7.44
CA LYS A 482 15.92 19.08 -7.88
C LYS A 482 17.30 18.86 -7.25
N LEU A 483 17.41 17.83 -6.44
CA LEU A 483 18.64 17.36 -5.83
C LEU A 483 19.21 16.23 -6.67
N ASP A 484 20.34 16.47 -7.32
CA ASP A 484 21.06 15.48 -8.11
C ASP A 484 22.24 14.89 -7.31
N ILE A 485 22.44 13.59 -7.45
CA ILE A 485 23.63 12.90 -6.94
C ILE A 485 24.59 12.65 -8.11
N LEU A 486 25.83 13.09 -7.95
CA LEU A 486 26.88 12.96 -8.96
C LEU A 486 27.96 12.00 -8.47
N LEU A 487 28.32 11.03 -9.28
CA LEU A 487 29.46 10.16 -9.04
C LEU A 487 30.58 10.49 -10.03
N ASN A 488 31.70 10.97 -9.51
CA ASN A 488 32.83 11.47 -10.30
C ASN A 488 32.48 12.62 -11.26
N GLY A 489 31.36 13.29 -11.06
CA GLY A 489 30.86 14.39 -11.90
C GLY A 489 29.70 13.98 -12.81
N ASP A 490 29.44 12.68 -12.96
CA ASP A 490 28.34 12.17 -13.78
C ASP A 490 27.07 12.03 -12.93
N PRO A 491 25.91 12.55 -13.35
CA PRO A 491 24.66 12.44 -12.61
C PRO A 491 24.12 11.01 -12.63
N VAL A 492 23.58 10.58 -11.48
CA VAL A 492 22.87 9.31 -11.32
C VAL A 492 21.40 9.64 -11.15
N ASP A 493 20.65 9.59 -12.23
CA ASP A 493 19.23 9.96 -12.31
C ASP A 493 18.35 9.15 -11.34
N ALA A 494 18.65 7.88 -11.15
CA ALA A 494 17.96 7.00 -10.21
C ALA A 494 18.05 7.43 -8.73
N LEU A 495 19.02 8.28 -8.39
CA LEU A 495 19.22 8.83 -7.04
C LEU A 495 18.79 10.32 -6.94
N SER A 496 18.22 10.88 -7.99
CA SER A 496 17.72 12.25 -7.98
C SER A 496 16.38 12.32 -7.24
N ALA A 497 16.15 13.42 -6.51
CA ALA A 497 14.92 13.66 -5.77
C ALA A 497 14.45 15.11 -5.89
N LEU A 498 13.13 15.32 -5.83
CA LEU A 498 12.56 16.65 -5.64
C LEU A 498 12.36 16.88 -4.14
N VAL A 499 12.95 17.93 -3.62
CA VAL A 499 12.95 18.23 -2.18
C VAL A 499 12.70 19.70 -1.92
N HIS A 500 12.16 20.02 -0.76
CA HIS A 500 12.05 21.41 -0.36
C HIS A 500 13.44 22.04 -0.23
N LYS A 501 13.58 23.26 -0.73
CA LYS A 501 14.88 23.95 -0.82
C LYS A 501 15.62 24.02 0.52
N ASP A 502 14.90 24.25 1.62
CA ASP A 502 15.50 24.39 2.94
C ASP A 502 16.06 23.07 3.46
N ASN A 503 15.45 21.93 3.10
CA ASN A 503 15.89 20.58 3.50
C ASN A 503 16.97 19.99 2.59
N SER A 504 17.20 20.61 1.43
CA SER A 504 18.07 20.07 0.37
C SER A 504 19.51 19.83 0.82
N TYR A 505 20.08 20.72 1.62
CA TYR A 505 21.46 20.58 2.13
C TYR A 505 21.58 19.42 3.13
N ALA A 506 20.67 19.34 4.08
CA ALA A 506 20.67 18.29 5.11
C ALA A 506 20.52 16.89 4.46
N LEU A 507 19.55 16.75 3.55
CA LEU A 507 19.32 15.51 2.82
C LEU A 507 20.51 15.15 1.92
N GLY A 508 21.02 16.10 1.13
CA GLY A 508 22.15 15.87 0.25
C GLY A 508 23.42 15.43 0.99
N LYS A 509 23.67 15.97 2.18
CA LYS A 509 24.76 15.57 3.05
C LYS A 509 24.59 14.16 3.59
N LYS A 510 23.39 13.81 4.08
CA LYS A 510 23.05 12.45 4.56
C LYS A 510 23.22 11.42 3.44
N LEU A 511 22.68 11.70 2.26
CA LEU A 511 22.81 10.83 1.08
C LEU A 511 24.28 10.57 0.69
N CYS A 512 25.09 11.62 0.59
CA CYS A 512 26.50 11.49 0.28
C CYS A 512 27.24 10.65 1.34
N ALA A 513 26.94 10.82 2.62
CA ALA A 513 27.56 10.06 3.70
C ALA A 513 27.17 8.58 3.64
N LYS A 514 25.88 8.27 3.45
CA LYS A 514 25.37 6.89 3.34
C LYS A 514 25.93 6.18 2.11
N LEU A 515 25.94 6.82 0.95
CA LEU A 515 26.53 6.27 -0.27
C LEU A 515 28.03 5.99 -0.13
N LYS A 516 28.76 6.82 0.63
CA LYS A 516 30.18 6.58 0.92
C LYS A 516 30.42 5.30 1.71
N GLU A 517 29.53 4.93 2.60
CA GLU A 517 29.61 3.69 3.39
C GLU A 517 29.33 2.45 2.53
N LEU A 518 28.39 2.58 1.59
CA LEU A 518 27.87 1.46 0.80
C LEU A 518 28.65 1.20 -0.48
N ILE A 519 29.15 2.25 -1.13
CA ILE A 519 29.93 2.08 -2.37
C ILE A 519 31.29 1.49 -2.03
N PRO A 520 31.64 0.30 -2.58
CA PRO A 520 32.89 -0.35 -2.30
C PRO A 520 34.08 0.43 -2.85
N ARG A 521 35.23 0.35 -2.17
CA ARG A 521 36.47 0.97 -2.65
C ARG A 521 36.91 0.34 -3.95
N GLN A 522 37.15 1.17 -4.95
CA GLN A 522 37.65 0.77 -6.26
C GLN A 522 39.12 1.17 -6.45
N GLN A 523 39.68 0.92 -7.63
CA GLN A 523 41.10 1.24 -7.96
C GLN A 523 41.33 2.76 -8.07
N PHE A 524 40.28 3.58 -8.08
CA PHE A 524 40.34 5.04 -8.15
C PHE A 524 39.46 5.67 -7.08
N ASP A 525 39.71 6.95 -6.78
CA ASP A 525 38.86 7.68 -5.82
C ASP A 525 37.51 8.00 -6.48
N ILE A 526 36.40 7.74 -5.75
CA ILE A 526 35.07 8.05 -6.20
C ILE A 526 34.63 9.31 -5.45
N ALA A 527 34.35 10.39 -6.17
CA ALA A 527 33.76 11.60 -5.62
C ALA A 527 32.24 11.45 -5.66
N ILE A 528 31.59 11.49 -4.50
CA ILE A 528 30.15 11.50 -4.34
C ILE A 528 29.76 12.94 -4.03
N GLN A 529 28.89 13.54 -4.83
CA GLN A 529 28.52 14.94 -4.69
C GLN A 529 26.99 15.06 -4.78
N SER A 530 26.39 15.89 -3.97
CA SER A 530 25.01 16.34 -4.15
C SER A 530 25.01 17.76 -4.70
N ALA A 531 24.14 18.01 -5.68
CA ALA A 531 24.06 19.28 -6.37
C ALA A 531 22.62 19.74 -6.61
N ILE A 532 22.43 21.05 -6.67
CA ILE A 532 21.20 21.70 -7.14
C ILE A 532 21.56 22.49 -8.38
N GLY A 533 21.13 22.03 -9.55
CA GLY A 533 21.59 22.57 -10.83
C GLY A 533 23.13 22.43 -10.93
N SER A 534 23.80 23.55 -11.18
CA SER A 534 25.29 23.57 -11.27
C SER A 534 26.01 23.69 -9.93
N LYS A 535 25.27 23.94 -8.81
CA LYS A 535 25.87 24.20 -7.49
C LYS A 535 25.98 22.92 -6.69
N ILE A 536 27.22 22.50 -6.41
CA ILE A 536 27.50 21.41 -5.46
C ILE A 536 27.25 21.91 -4.04
N ILE A 537 26.41 21.20 -3.28
CA ILE A 537 26.01 21.55 -1.92
C ILE A 537 26.69 20.67 -0.86
N ALA A 538 26.98 19.39 -1.19
CA ALA A 538 27.73 18.50 -0.31
C ALA A 538 28.65 17.58 -1.13
N ARG A 539 29.71 17.08 -0.49
CA ARG A 539 30.70 16.20 -1.13
C ARG A 539 31.30 15.25 -0.12
N GLU A 540 31.38 13.97 -0.53
CA GLU A 540 32.12 12.91 0.14
C GLU A 540 33.05 12.22 -0.85
N THR A 541 34.00 11.42 -0.35
CA THR A 541 34.94 10.70 -1.24
C THR A 541 35.22 9.31 -0.70
N VAL A 542 34.98 8.29 -1.52
CA VAL A 542 35.44 6.92 -1.29
C VAL A 542 36.88 6.81 -1.79
N LYS A 543 37.84 6.57 -0.87
CA LYS A 543 39.24 6.50 -1.21
C LYS A 543 39.55 5.21 -1.97
N ALA A 544 40.39 5.32 -3.00
CA ALA A 544 40.88 4.19 -3.79
C ALA A 544 41.57 3.13 -2.93
N LEU A 545 41.49 1.87 -3.40
CA LEU A 545 42.35 0.82 -2.90
C LEU A 545 43.83 1.20 -3.17
N ARG A 546 44.64 1.20 -2.12
CA ARG A 546 46.07 1.49 -2.22
C ARG A 546 46.87 0.18 -2.24
N LYS A 547 47.53 -0.08 -3.35
CA LYS A 547 48.62 -1.04 -3.36
C LYS A 547 49.89 -0.29 -2.93
N ASP A 548 50.63 -0.78 -1.93
CA ASP A 548 51.90 -0.21 -1.56
C ASP A 548 52.95 -0.55 -2.64
N VAL A 549 53.08 0.36 -3.62
CA VAL A 549 54.04 0.20 -4.72
C VAL A 549 55.48 0.46 -4.29
N THR A 550 55.67 0.97 -3.04
CA THR A 550 56.96 1.29 -2.48
C THR A 550 57.50 0.22 -1.52
N ALA A 551 56.66 -0.79 -1.15
CA ALA A 551 57.02 -1.86 -0.20
C ALA A 551 58.32 -2.63 -0.59
N LYS A 552 58.60 -2.76 -1.90
CA LYS A 552 59.79 -3.43 -2.41
C LYS A 552 60.99 -2.48 -2.65
N CYS A 553 60.86 -1.21 -2.27
CA CYS A 553 61.96 -0.25 -2.41
C CYS A 553 62.80 -0.24 -1.13
N TYR A 554 63.81 -1.11 -1.06
CA TYR A 554 64.80 -1.12 0.00
C TYR A 554 65.81 0.02 -0.22
N GLY A 555 66.10 0.80 0.86
CA GLY A 555 67.06 1.90 0.85
C GLY A 555 66.49 3.25 0.45
N GLY A 556 67.26 4.31 0.66
CA GLY A 556 66.86 5.71 0.58
C GLY A 556 66.63 6.31 -0.82
N ASP A 557 66.36 5.52 -1.87
CA ASP A 557 66.11 6.06 -3.21
C ASP A 557 64.78 6.78 -3.31
N ILE A 558 64.77 8.04 -2.88
CA ILE A 558 63.63 8.94 -2.88
C ILE A 558 63.12 9.17 -4.31
N SER A 559 64.04 9.21 -5.31
CA SER A 559 63.67 9.46 -6.71
C SER A 559 62.85 8.32 -7.28
N ARG A 560 63.21 7.07 -6.99
CA ARG A 560 62.50 5.88 -7.45
C ARG A 560 61.11 5.76 -6.76
N LYS A 561 61.04 6.02 -5.46
CA LYS A 561 59.79 6.07 -4.73
C LYS A 561 58.82 7.10 -5.32
N ARG A 562 59.34 8.31 -5.62
CA ARG A 562 58.54 9.39 -6.22
C ARG A 562 58.03 9.02 -7.62
N LYS A 563 58.88 8.44 -8.49
CA LYS A 563 58.49 7.97 -9.82
C LYS A 563 57.41 6.89 -9.78
N LEU A 564 57.50 5.94 -8.84
CA LEU A 564 56.49 4.89 -8.66
C LEU A 564 55.16 5.45 -8.21
N LEU A 565 55.17 6.39 -7.27
CA LEU A 565 53.97 7.08 -6.78
C LEU A 565 53.32 7.93 -7.90
N GLU A 566 54.13 8.63 -8.71
CA GLU A 566 53.64 9.41 -9.85
C GLU A 566 53.04 8.50 -10.94
N LYS A 567 53.65 7.36 -11.22
CA LYS A 567 53.13 6.36 -12.16
C LYS A 567 51.80 5.78 -11.67
N GLN A 568 51.69 5.50 -10.35
CA GLN A 568 50.46 5.05 -9.73
C GLN A 568 49.36 6.12 -9.83
N LYS A 569 49.69 7.39 -9.57
CA LYS A 569 48.75 8.53 -9.68
C LYS A 569 48.24 8.71 -11.10
N LYS A 570 49.14 8.62 -12.12
CA LYS A 570 48.76 8.67 -13.54
C LYS A 570 47.87 7.49 -13.94
N GLY A 571 48.19 6.27 -13.48
CA GLY A 571 47.39 5.06 -13.73
C GLY A 571 45.98 5.20 -13.15
N LYS A 572 45.87 5.65 -11.91
CA LYS A 572 44.56 5.91 -11.28
C LYS A 572 43.75 6.98 -12.00
N LYS A 573 44.39 8.07 -12.46
CA LYS A 573 43.69 9.11 -13.24
C LYS A 573 43.16 8.54 -14.56
N ARG A 574 43.91 7.65 -15.23
CA ARG A 574 43.49 6.99 -16.47
C ARG A 574 42.34 6.00 -16.23
N MET A 575 42.43 5.20 -15.16
CA MET A 575 41.34 4.29 -14.77
C MET A 575 40.04 5.03 -14.44
N ARG A 576 40.12 6.18 -13.78
CA ARG A 576 38.94 7.03 -13.51
C ARG A 576 38.25 7.54 -14.77
N GLN A 577 38.97 7.74 -15.87
CA GLN A 577 38.43 8.20 -17.16
C GLN A 577 37.76 7.09 -17.97
N VAL A 578 38.02 5.82 -17.65
CA VAL A 578 37.54 4.65 -18.41
C VAL A 578 36.61 3.77 -17.59
N GLY A 579 36.67 3.86 -16.25
CA GLY A 579 35.88 2.99 -15.35
C GLY A 579 34.54 3.61 -14.96
N ASN A 580 33.46 2.91 -15.25
CA ASN A 580 32.17 3.20 -14.66
C ASN A 580 32.19 2.85 -13.17
N VAL A 581 31.49 3.64 -12.36
CA VAL A 581 31.32 3.34 -10.93
C VAL A 581 30.16 2.36 -10.80
N GLU A 582 30.46 1.14 -10.34
CA GLU A 582 29.40 0.19 -9.98
C GLU A 582 28.76 0.63 -8.66
N ILE A 583 27.46 0.86 -8.71
CA ILE A 583 26.63 1.15 -7.54
C ILE A 583 25.97 -0.15 -7.14
N PRO A 584 26.23 -0.69 -5.94
CA PRO A 584 25.58 -1.92 -5.50
C PRO A 584 24.08 -1.67 -5.26
N GLN A 585 23.24 -2.68 -5.51
CA GLN A 585 21.80 -2.62 -5.35
C GLN A 585 21.38 -2.11 -3.97
N ASN A 586 22.06 -2.57 -2.92
CA ASN A 586 21.79 -2.13 -1.55
C ASN A 586 22.01 -0.63 -1.33
N ALA A 587 22.79 0.06 -2.19
CA ALA A 587 22.96 1.51 -2.11
C ALA A 587 21.69 2.26 -2.52
N PHE A 588 20.95 1.75 -3.51
CA PHE A 588 19.65 2.33 -3.89
C PHE A 588 18.61 2.12 -2.78
N MET A 589 18.56 0.91 -2.20
CA MET A 589 17.65 0.59 -1.10
C MET A 589 17.96 1.35 0.19
N ALA A 590 19.24 1.53 0.50
CA ALA A 590 19.67 2.22 1.72
C ALA A 590 19.45 3.74 1.68
N VAL A 591 19.35 4.31 0.48
CA VAL A 591 18.93 5.71 0.29
C VAL A 591 17.47 5.90 0.74
N LEU A 592 16.64 4.84 0.69
CA LEU A 592 15.26 4.84 1.16
C LEU A 592 15.17 4.78 2.70
N LYS A 593 16.18 4.20 3.36
CA LYS A 593 16.29 4.07 4.81
C LYS A 593 17.42 4.97 5.34
N LEU A 594 17.16 6.27 5.35
CA LEU A 594 18.07 7.24 5.94
C LEU A 594 17.90 7.24 7.47
N ASP A 595 18.51 6.26 8.14
CA ASP A 595 18.62 6.27 9.58
C ASP A 595 19.44 7.50 10.04
N ASP A 596 19.07 8.07 11.16
CA ASP A 596 19.77 9.21 11.78
C ASP A 596 21.14 8.83 12.30
#